data_afab4d709b7c5970bc8df2abdbd07daf
#
_entry.id   afab4d709b7c5970bc8df2abdbd07daf
#
_cell.length_a   1.000
_cell.length_b   1.000
_cell.length_c   1.000
_cell.angle_alpha   90.00
_cell.angle_beta   90.00
_cell.angle_gamma   90.00
#
_symmetry.space_group_name_H-M   'P 1'
#
loop_
_entity.id
_entity.type
_entity.pdbx_description
1 polymer ?
#
loop_
_entity_poly.entity_id
_entity_poly.type
_entity_poly.pdbx_seq_one_letter_code
_entity_poly.pdbx_strand_id
1 'polypeptide(L)'
;SGEKGRVRVDFTGGAAQYRRTKGGGEFIGKAVNHRKQPEVWDATGGLGRDSFVLAGLGLNVHTIEQHPVVACLLDDGLARALTDADTADTAARITLHFGNAVALLTDLQQNLPAPDVVYLDPMYPERQKSAAVKKEMAYFHDLVGFADDEAALLAAARHTARKRIVVKRPRLGSFLNT
;
A
#
# COMPACT_ATOMS: atom_id res chain seq x y z
N SER A 1 14.52 -19.40 22.20
CA SER A 1 15.43 -18.28 21.88
C SER A 1 14.82 -17.51 20.72
N GLY A 2 14.14 -16.38 21.05
CA GLY A 2 13.54 -15.50 20.05
C GLY A 2 14.62 -14.81 19.21
N GLU A 3 14.59 -15.01 17.90
CA GLU A 3 15.43 -14.21 16.98
C GLU A 3 15.02 -12.73 17.11
N LYS A 4 15.95 -11.87 17.50
CA LYS A 4 15.75 -10.42 17.58
C LYS A 4 15.77 -9.82 16.17
N GLY A 5 14.67 -9.93 15.43
CA GLY A 5 14.45 -9.18 14.20
C GLY A 5 13.97 -7.76 14.53
N ARG A 6 14.51 -6.73 13.86
CA ARG A 6 13.96 -5.37 13.90
C ARG A 6 13.29 -5.10 12.56
N VAL A 7 12.04 -4.62 12.59
CA VAL A 7 11.34 -4.14 11.40
C VAL A 7 11.39 -2.61 11.41
N ARG A 8 11.77 -2.03 10.30
CA ARG A 8 11.80 -0.58 10.08
C ARG A 8 11.32 -0.30 8.67
N VAL A 9 10.44 0.66 8.52
CA VAL A 9 10.12 1.20 7.20
C VAL A 9 11.21 2.16 6.80
N ASP A 10 11.88 1.89 5.68
CA ASP A 10 12.95 2.73 5.17
C ASP A 10 12.74 2.98 3.67
N PHE A 11 12.46 4.23 3.33
CA PHE A 11 12.27 4.69 1.95
C PHE A 11 13.55 5.25 1.33
N THR A 12 14.58 5.50 2.13
CA THR A 12 15.85 6.09 1.70
C THR A 12 16.89 5.03 1.30
N GLY A 13 16.71 3.78 1.75
CA GLY A 13 17.64 2.68 1.50
C GLY A 13 17.69 2.21 0.05
N GLY A 14 18.84 1.66 -0.38
CA GLY A 14 19.10 1.21 -1.76
C GLY A 14 18.08 0.22 -2.35
N ALA A 15 17.43 -0.62 -1.51
CA ALA A 15 16.37 -1.52 -1.94
C ALA A 15 15.09 -0.77 -2.35
N ALA A 16 14.77 0.34 -1.69
CA ALA A 16 13.65 1.22 -2.05
C ALA A 16 13.95 1.96 -3.35
N GLN A 17 15.17 2.46 -3.50
CA GLN A 17 15.66 3.12 -4.72
C GLN A 17 15.67 2.16 -5.91
N TYR A 18 16.11 0.91 -5.73
CA TYR A 18 16.11 -0.11 -6.78
C TYR A 18 14.70 -0.42 -7.31
N ARG A 19 13.70 -0.48 -6.43
CA ARG A 19 12.30 -0.74 -6.85
C ARG A 19 11.69 0.44 -7.61
N ARG A 20 12.08 1.67 -7.28
CA ARG A 20 11.66 2.87 -8.02
C ARG A 20 12.23 2.89 -9.44
N THR A 21 13.46 2.42 -9.62
CA THR A 21 14.19 2.53 -10.88
C THR A 21 14.07 1.31 -11.78
N LYS A 22 13.79 0.11 -11.25
CA LYS A 22 13.78 -1.15 -12.04
C LYS A 22 12.44 -1.91 -11.95
N GLY A 23 11.50 -1.53 -12.83
CA GLY A 23 10.42 -2.40 -13.29
C GLY A 23 9.17 -2.53 -12.43
N GLY A 24 9.23 -2.40 -11.09
CA GLY A 24 8.05 -2.52 -10.23
C GLY A 24 7.06 -1.38 -10.39
N GLY A 25 7.55 -0.17 -10.56
CA GLY A 25 6.73 1.05 -10.77
C GLY A 25 6.01 1.09 -12.11
N GLU A 26 6.56 0.44 -13.14
CA GLU A 26 5.97 0.46 -14.48
C GLU A 26 4.62 -0.26 -14.53
N PHE A 27 4.51 -1.45 -13.92
CA PHE A 27 3.26 -2.22 -13.90
C PHE A 27 2.18 -1.53 -13.06
N ILE A 28 2.52 -1.08 -11.86
CA ILE A 28 1.61 -0.33 -10.99
C ILE A 28 1.17 0.97 -11.68
N GLY A 29 2.12 1.72 -12.23
CA GLY A 29 1.83 2.96 -12.96
C GLY A 29 0.91 2.77 -14.16
N LYS A 30 1.10 1.72 -14.95
CA LYS A 30 0.18 1.36 -16.05
C LYS A 30 -1.20 0.99 -15.52
N ALA A 31 -1.28 0.19 -14.46
CA ALA A 31 -2.55 -0.26 -13.88
C ALA A 31 -3.40 0.92 -13.39
N VAL A 32 -2.81 1.88 -12.70
CA VAL A 32 -3.51 3.08 -12.22
C VAL A 32 -3.65 4.17 -13.31
N ASN A 33 -3.04 3.98 -14.48
CA ASN A 33 -2.98 4.99 -15.55
C ASN A 33 -2.33 6.31 -15.11
N HIS A 34 -1.15 6.22 -14.49
CA HIS A 34 -0.46 7.35 -13.84
C HIS A 34 -0.30 8.58 -14.74
N ARG A 35 -0.18 8.40 -16.08
CA ARG A 35 -0.06 9.51 -17.03
C ARG A 35 -1.25 10.48 -17.03
N LYS A 36 -2.41 10.04 -16.54
CA LYS A 36 -3.60 10.86 -16.34
C LYS A 36 -3.64 11.55 -14.99
N GLN A 37 -2.58 11.41 -14.20
CA GLN A 37 -2.47 11.99 -12.85
C GLN A 37 -3.69 11.72 -11.97
N PRO A 38 -4.14 10.44 -11.81
CA PRO A 38 -5.30 10.14 -11.01
C PRO A 38 -5.03 10.37 -9.52
N GLU A 39 -6.07 10.75 -8.77
CA GLU A 39 -6.09 10.67 -7.32
C GLU A 39 -6.21 9.19 -6.93
N VAL A 40 -5.29 8.70 -6.08
CA VAL A 40 -5.24 7.28 -5.71
C VAL A 40 -5.46 7.09 -4.21
N TRP A 41 -6.38 6.20 -3.84
CA TRP A 41 -6.50 5.72 -2.48
C TRP A 41 -6.00 4.27 -2.40
N ASP A 42 -4.90 4.05 -1.68
CA ASP A 42 -4.37 2.74 -1.36
C ASP A 42 -5.03 2.24 -0.08
N ALA A 43 -6.00 1.33 -0.23
CA ALA A 43 -6.79 0.82 0.89
C ALA A 43 -6.13 -0.35 1.63
N THR A 44 -4.90 -0.69 1.28
CA THR A 44 -4.10 -1.79 1.86
C THR A 44 -2.66 -1.35 2.12
N GLY A 45 -2.50 -0.23 2.81
CA GLY A 45 -1.24 0.51 2.95
C GLY A 45 -0.02 -0.32 3.38
N GLY A 46 -0.19 -1.18 4.37
CA GLY A 46 0.90 -1.97 4.91
C GLY A 46 2.11 -1.11 5.27
N LEU A 47 3.29 -1.50 4.82
CA LEU A 47 4.51 -0.70 5.02
C LEU A 47 4.69 0.45 3.99
N GLY A 48 3.65 0.79 3.24
CA GLY A 48 3.64 1.91 2.31
C GLY A 48 4.48 1.73 1.04
N ARG A 49 4.88 0.52 0.71
CA ARG A 49 5.80 0.27 -0.42
C ARG A 49 5.20 0.64 -1.77
N ASP A 50 3.96 0.23 -2.01
CA ASP A 50 3.26 0.52 -3.26
C ASP A 50 2.79 1.99 -3.29
N SER A 51 2.30 2.52 -2.16
CA SER A 51 1.98 3.95 -2.00
C SER A 51 3.18 4.84 -2.32
N PHE A 52 4.39 4.46 -1.86
CA PHE A 52 5.61 5.23 -2.13
C PHE A 52 6.02 5.17 -3.61
N VAL A 53 5.81 4.02 -4.27
CA VAL A 53 6.01 3.90 -5.73
C VAL A 53 5.03 4.78 -6.50
N LEU A 54 3.75 4.75 -6.13
CA LEU A 54 2.71 5.59 -6.75
C LEU A 54 3.02 7.09 -6.58
N ALA A 55 3.39 7.50 -5.37
CA ALA A 55 3.80 8.88 -5.08
C ALA A 55 5.05 9.31 -5.86
N GLY A 56 6.02 8.39 -6.02
CA GLY A 56 7.21 8.59 -6.85
C GLY A 56 6.92 8.77 -8.34
N LEU A 57 5.75 8.32 -8.82
CA LEU A 57 5.25 8.61 -10.17
C LEU A 57 4.53 9.97 -10.26
N GLY A 58 4.55 10.77 -9.19
CA GLY A 58 3.96 12.10 -9.12
C GLY A 58 2.49 12.12 -8.67
N LEU A 59 1.92 11.01 -8.21
CA LEU A 59 0.52 10.92 -7.79
C LEU A 59 0.34 11.33 -6.33
N ASN A 60 -0.81 11.94 -6.01
CA ASN A 60 -1.25 12.05 -4.64
C ASN A 60 -1.88 10.73 -4.20
N VAL A 61 -1.48 10.26 -3.02
CA VAL A 61 -1.89 8.95 -2.50
C VAL A 61 -2.43 9.09 -1.08
N HIS A 62 -3.68 8.73 -0.88
CA HIS A 62 -4.23 8.50 0.44
C HIS A 62 -4.05 7.03 0.79
N THR A 63 -3.25 6.74 1.82
CA THR A 63 -2.90 5.38 2.24
C THR A 63 -3.66 5.02 3.49
N ILE A 64 -4.38 3.92 3.49
CA ILE A 64 -5.16 3.45 4.63
C ILE A 64 -4.49 2.20 5.20
N GLU A 65 -4.22 2.21 6.52
CA GLU A 65 -3.69 1.07 7.25
C GLU A 65 -4.46 0.87 8.55
N GLN A 66 -4.96 -0.36 8.77
CA GLN A 66 -5.80 -0.67 9.93
C GLN A 66 -5.02 -1.21 11.14
N HIS A 67 -3.85 -1.80 10.92
CA HIS A 67 -3.08 -2.37 12.03
C HIS A 67 -2.25 -1.28 12.72
N PRO A 68 -2.45 -1.03 14.05
CA PRO A 68 -1.84 0.11 14.73
C PRO A 68 -0.31 0.10 14.70
N VAL A 69 0.32 -1.07 14.85
CA VAL A 69 1.78 -1.18 14.80
C VAL A 69 2.32 -0.89 13.40
N VAL A 70 1.63 -1.40 12.36
CA VAL A 70 2.04 -1.17 10.95
C VAL A 70 1.87 0.30 10.59
N ALA A 71 0.76 0.91 11.00
CA ALA A 71 0.51 2.34 10.79
C ALA A 71 1.58 3.20 11.49
N CYS A 72 1.95 2.90 12.74
CA CYS A 72 3.03 3.60 13.44
C CYS A 72 4.38 3.45 12.73
N LEU A 73 4.71 2.25 12.23
CA LEU A 73 5.94 2.01 11.47
C LEU A 73 5.96 2.79 10.16
N LEU A 74 4.82 2.85 9.48
CA LEU A 74 4.67 3.61 8.24
C LEU A 74 4.78 5.11 8.50
N ASP A 75 4.12 5.63 9.52
CA ASP A 75 4.16 7.03 9.92
C ASP A 75 5.61 7.48 10.24
N ASP A 76 6.32 6.70 11.06
CA ASP A 76 7.75 6.94 11.35
C ASP A 76 8.61 6.92 10.07
N GLY A 77 8.34 5.97 9.17
CA GLY A 77 9.05 5.88 7.88
C GLY A 77 8.80 7.10 6.98
N LEU A 78 7.56 7.57 6.91
CA LEU A 78 7.18 8.77 6.14
C LEU A 78 7.78 10.03 6.78
N ALA A 79 7.75 10.17 8.11
CA ALA A 79 8.34 11.30 8.81
C ALA A 79 9.85 11.43 8.52
N ARG A 80 10.58 10.31 8.50
CA ARG A 80 12.00 10.32 8.12
C ARG A 80 12.21 10.63 6.64
N ALA A 81 11.37 10.09 5.76
CA ALA A 81 11.45 10.37 4.33
C ALA A 81 11.19 11.84 4.00
N LEU A 82 10.34 12.52 4.77
CA LEU A 82 10.08 13.97 4.62
C LEU A 82 11.30 14.84 4.95
N THR A 83 12.26 14.35 5.74
CA THR A 83 13.48 15.07 6.10
C THR A 83 14.69 14.75 5.20
N ASP A 84 14.53 13.84 4.26
CA ASP A 84 15.60 13.40 3.36
C ASP A 84 15.41 14.04 1.97
N ALA A 85 16.45 14.66 1.43
CA ALA A 85 16.40 15.43 0.20
C ALA A 85 15.95 14.63 -1.03
N ASP A 86 16.24 13.31 -1.08
CA ASP A 86 15.90 12.46 -2.23
C ASP A 86 14.46 11.90 -2.16
N THR A 87 13.83 11.96 -0.99
CA THR A 87 12.53 11.33 -0.74
C THR A 87 11.44 12.29 -0.27
N ALA A 88 11.79 13.50 0.17
CA ALA A 88 10.85 14.47 0.73
C ALA A 88 9.67 14.78 -0.20
N ASP A 89 9.93 15.07 -1.46
CA ASP A 89 8.89 15.38 -2.44
C ASP A 89 7.93 14.20 -2.70
N THR A 90 8.46 12.97 -2.64
CA THR A 90 7.66 11.76 -2.77
C THR A 90 6.81 11.53 -1.53
N ALA A 91 7.41 11.62 -0.34
CA ALA A 91 6.72 11.43 0.93
C ALA A 91 5.62 12.47 1.16
N ALA A 92 5.83 13.73 0.73
CA ALA A 92 4.85 14.81 0.83
C ALA A 92 3.55 14.57 0.04
N ARG A 93 3.56 13.62 -0.91
CA ARG A 93 2.37 13.22 -1.69
C ARG A 93 1.56 12.12 -1.04
N ILE A 94 2.01 11.59 0.11
CA ILE A 94 1.34 10.50 0.81
C ILE A 94 0.67 11.03 2.07
N THR A 95 -0.63 10.77 2.19
CA THR A 95 -1.40 11.04 3.41
C THR A 95 -1.82 9.72 4.02
N LEU A 96 -1.33 9.42 5.23
CA LEU A 96 -1.69 8.21 5.96
C LEU A 96 -2.98 8.40 6.74
N HIS A 97 -3.89 7.44 6.62
CA HIS A 97 -5.12 7.32 7.40
C HIS A 97 -5.08 6.03 8.21
N PHE A 98 -5.21 6.13 9.52
CA PHE A 98 -5.27 4.97 10.40
C PHE A 98 -6.72 4.55 10.62
N GLY A 99 -7.04 3.30 10.31
CA GLY A 99 -8.36 2.72 10.56
C GLY A 99 -8.75 1.62 9.57
N ASN A 100 -9.94 1.07 9.78
CA ASN A 100 -10.49 0.04 8.91
C ASN A 100 -10.80 0.60 7.51
N ALA A 101 -10.28 -0.05 6.48
CA ALA A 101 -10.38 0.46 5.11
C ALA A 101 -11.83 0.51 4.60
N VAL A 102 -12.69 -0.45 4.96
CA VAL A 102 -14.09 -0.47 4.53
C VAL A 102 -14.83 0.76 5.08
N ALA A 103 -14.63 1.08 6.36
CA ALA A 103 -15.21 2.26 6.98
C ALA A 103 -14.63 3.55 6.38
N LEU A 104 -13.29 3.65 6.31
CA LEU A 104 -12.62 4.86 5.86
C LEU A 104 -12.85 5.18 4.38
N LEU A 105 -13.00 4.19 3.52
CA LEU A 105 -13.37 4.43 2.11
C LEU A 105 -14.72 5.17 1.99
N THR A 106 -15.63 4.94 2.93
CA THR A 106 -16.92 5.66 2.98
C THR A 106 -16.79 7.00 3.69
N ASP A 107 -16.14 7.03 4.84
CA ASP A 107 -16.08 8.21 5.71
C ASP A 107 -15.23 9.34 5.12
N LEU A 108 -14.11 9.01 4.49
CA LEU A 108 -13.23 10.02 3.87
C LEU A 108 -13.90 10.76 2.72
N GLN A 109 -14.83 10.14 2.00
CA GLN A 109 -15.60 10.80 0.93
C GLN A 109 -16.48 11.95 1.42
N GLN A 110 -16.79 12.02 2.72
CA GLN A 110 -17.55 13.12 3.29
C GLN A 110 -16.74 14.42 3.32
N ASN A 111 -15.41 14.32 3.37
CA ASN A 111 -14.51 15.46 3.53
C ASN A 111 -13.47 15.60 2.40
N LEU A 112 -13.30 14.58 1.58
CA LEU A 112 -12.35 14.53 0.48
C LEU A 112 -13.05 14.18 -0.83
N PRO A 113 -12.58 14.67 -1.97
CA PRO A 113 -13.05 14.20 -3.27
C PRO A 113 -12.86 12.69 -3.41
N ALA A 114 -13.86 12.00 -3.94
CA ALA A 114 -13.75 10.59 -4.23
C ALA A 114 -12.57 10.31 -5.16
N PRO A 115 -11.76 9.27 -4.91
CA PRO A 115 -10.57 8.95 -5.70
C PRO A 115 -10.93 8.52 -7.12
N ASP A 116 -10.04 8.79 -8.04
CA ASP A 116 -10.13 8.22 -9.39
C ASP A 116 -9.89 6.71 -9.37
N VAL A 117 -8.95 6.27 -8.52
CA VAL A 117 -8.52 4.88 -8.40
C VAL A 117 -8.47 4.46 -6.94
N VAL A 118 -9.08 3.31 -6.64
CA VAL A 118 -8.79 2.58 -5.40
C VAL A 118 -7.85 1.44 -5.72
N TYR A 119 -6.70 1.42 -5.02
CA TYR A 119 -5.67 0.39 -5.15
C TYR A 119 -5.77 -0.58 -3.98
N LEU A 120 -5.69 -1.88 -4.28
CA LEU A 120 -5.78 -2.98 -3.31
C LEU A 120 -4.61 -3.95 -3.55
N ASP A 121 -3.85 -4.23 -2.50
CA ASP A 121 -2.88 -5.34 -2.43
C ASP A 121 -3.21 -6.22 -1.22
N PRO A 122 -4.31 -6.99 -1.25
CA PRO A 122 -4.67 -7.88 -0.16
C PRO A 122 -3.53 -8.86 0.08
N MET A 123 -3.17 -9.11 1.35
CA MET A 123 -2.17 -10.09 1.70
C MET A 123 -2.69 -11.49 1.41
N TYR A 124 -2.30 -12.05 0.26
CA TYR A 124 -2.55 -13.46 -0.04
C TYR A 124 -1.56 -14.33 0.71
N PRO A 125 -1.98 -15.50 1.25
CA PRO A 125 -1.07 -16.48 1.79
C PRO A 125 -0.13 -16.96 0.68
N GLU A 126 1.12 -16.48 0.70
CA GLU A 126 2.12 -16.86 -0.30
C GLU A 126 2.48 -18.35 -0.15
N ARG A 127 2.26 -19.12 -1.22
CA ARG A 127 2.96 -20.38 -1.41
C ARG A 127 4.44 -20.07 -1.60
N GLN A 128 5.20 -20.44 -0.58
CA GLN A 128 6.67 -20.60 -0.49
C GLN A 128 7.51 -20.11 -1.68
N LYS A 129 8.19 -18.96 -1.56
CA LYS A 129 9.43 -18.66 -2.30
C LYS A 129 10.33 -17.71 -1.50
N SER A 130 11.59 -18.14 -1.37
CA SER A 130 12.80 -17.51 -0.80
C SER A 130 12.84 -17.08 0.68
N ALA A 131 13.93 -17.47 1.36
CA ALA A 131 14.06 -17.43 2.83
C ALA A 131 14.20 -16.03 3.46
N ALA A 132 14.68 -15.01 2.74
CA ALA A 132 14.94 -13.68 3.30
C ALA A 132 13.70 -12.76 3.32
N VAL A 133 12.89 -12.80 2.24
CA VAL A 133 11.60 -12.08 2.18
C VAL A 133 10.55 -12.74 3.10
N LYS A 134 10.73 -14.05 3.38
CA LYS A 134 9.88 -14.82 4.29
C LYS A 134 9.88 -14.31 5.74
N LYS A 135 11.01 -13.83 6.26
CA LYS A 135 11.09 -13.44 7.68
C LYS A 135 10.29 -12.17 7.98
N GLU A 136 10.48 -11.11 7.21
CA GLU A 136 9.70 -9.88 7.40
C GLU A 136 8.20 -10.11 7.22
N MET A 137 7.81 -10.83 6.15
CA MET A 137 6.41 -11.10 5.85
C MET A 137 5.78 -12.11 6.80
N ALA A 138 6.51 -13.11 7.31
CA ALA A 138 5.99 -14.07 8.30
C ALA A 138 5.62 -13.36 9.61
N TYR A 139 6.46 -12.44 10.09
CA TYR A 139 6.13 -11.65 11.27
C TYR A 139 4.87 -10.79 11.07
N PHE A 140 4.65 -10.29 9.85
CA PHE A 140 3.45 -9.53 9.51
C PHE A 140 2.21 -10.41 9.40
N HIS A 141 2.31 -11.61 8.82
CA HIS A 141 1.20 -12.56 8.75
C HIS A 141 0.70 -12.98 10.13
N ASP A 142 1.61 -13.25 11.06
CA ASP A 142 1.25 -13.62 12.42
C ASP A 142 0.65 -12.44 13.22
N LEU A 143 1.00 -11.19 12.83
CA LEU A 143 0.56 -9.99 13.55
C LEU A 143 -0.78 -9.44 13.03
N VAL A 144 -1.03 -9.51 11.72
CA VAL A 144 -2.15 -8.81 11.05
C VAL A 144 -3.37 -9.71 10.84
N GLY A 145 -3.19 -11.05 10.87
CA GLY A 145 -4.28 -11.98 10.58
C GLY A 145 -4.68 -12.00 9.10
N PHE A 146 -5.54 -12.93 8.72
CA PHE A 146 -6.13 -12.96 7.38
C PHE A 146 -7.30 -12.00 7.31
N ALA A 147 -7.42 -11.24 6.23
CA ALA A 147 -8.57 -10.39 5.99
C ALA A 147 -9.82 -11.26 5.70
N ASP A 148 -10.63 -11.50 6.72
CA ASP A 148 -11.95 -12.14 6.57
C ASP A 148 -12.94 -11.30 5.74
N ASP A 149 -12.50 -10.16 5.20
CA ASP A 149 -13.38 -9.13 4.63
C ASP A 149 -12.95 -8.64 3.23
N GLU A 150 -12.31 -9.51 2.43
CA GLU A 150 -11.90 -9.15 1.07
C GLU A 150 -13.10 -8.73 0.20
N ALA A 151 -14.24 -9.40 0.38
CA ALA A 151 -15.46 -9.10 -0.36
C ALA A 151 -16.05 -7.73 0.02
N ALA A 152 -16.09 -7.40 1.31
CA ALA A 152 -16.56 -6.11 1.78
C ALA A 152 -15.61 -4.97 1.36
N LEU A 153 -14.29 -5.20 1.41
CA LEU A 153 -13.30 -4.24 0.94
C LEU A 153 -13.45 -3.97 -0.57
N LEU A 154 -13.65 -5.01 -1.38
CA LEU A 154 -13.87 -4.86 -2.81
C LEU A 154 -15.18 -4.14 -3.10
N ALA A 155 -16.25 -4.44 -2.34
CA ALA A 155 -17.53 -3.74 -2.47
C ALA A 155 -17.38 -2.25 -2.11
N ALA A 156 -16.74 -1.91 -0.99
CA ALA A 156 -16.46 -0.54 -0.60
C ALA A 156 -15.63 0.19 -1.67
N ALA A 157 -14.57 -0.44 -2.18
CA ALA A 157 -13.75 0.11 -3.25
C ALA A 157 -14.55 0.41 -4.53
N ARG A 158 -15.52 -0.48 -4.89
CA ARG A 158 -16.40 -0.27 -6.05
C ARG A 158 -17.32 0.95 -5.88
N HIS A 159 -17.80 1.19 -4.68
CA HIS A 159 -18.63 2.36 -4.39
C HIS A 159 -17.82 3.67 -4.35
N THR A 160 -16.55 3.58 -3.97
CA THR A 160 -15.69 4.74 -3.76
C THR A 160 -14.97 5.20 -5.03
N ALA A 161 -14.46 4.26 -5.84
CA ALA A 161 -13.64 4.58 -7.01
C ALA A 161 -14.47 5.21 -8.14
N ARG A 162 -14.05 6.38 -8.63
CA ARG A 162 -14.72 7.07 -9.76
C ARG A 162 -14.45 6.43 -11.11
N LYS A 163 -13.28 5.83 -11.30
CA LYS A 163 -12.83 5.35 -12.62
C LYS A 163 -12.47 3.87 -12.61
N ARG A 164 -11.72 3.39 -11.63
CA ARG A 164 -11.28 2.00 -11.59
C ARG A 164 -10.84 1.54 -10.20
N ILE A 165 -10.85 0.22 -10.04
CA ILE A 165 -10.19 -0.47 -8.95
C ILE A 165 -9.01 -1.23 -9.54
N VAL A 166 -7.88 -1.17 -8.88
CA VAL A 166 -6.68 -1.95 -9.20
C VAL A 166 -6.43 -2.93 -8.08
N VAL A 167 -6.47 -4.22 -8.39
CA VAL A 167 -6.16 -5.28 -7.42
C VAL A 167 -4.87 -5.96 -7.83
N LYS A 168 -3.85 -5.84 -6.98
CA LYS A 168 -2.58 -6.55 -7.17
C LYS A 168 -2.75 -8.00 -6.75
N ARG A 169 -2.32 -8.92 -7.60
CA ARG A 169 -2.42 -10.36 -7.36
C ARG A 169 -1.13 -11.09 -7.68
N PRO A 170 -0.86 -12.21 -6.98
CA PRO A 170 0.19 -13.14 -7.41
C PRO A 170 -0.11 -13.67 -8.82
N ARG A 171 0.92 -13.86 -9.62
CA ARG A 171 0.80 -14.32 -11.02
C ARG A 171 0.00 -15.64 -11.19
N LEU A 172 -0.12 -16.44 -10.14
CA LEU A 172 -0.82 -17.73 -10.09
C LEU A 172 -1.98 -17.73 -9.07
N GLY A 173 -2.50 -16.57 -8.69
CA GLY A 173 -3.65 -16.44 -7.79
C GLY A 173 -4.97 -16.82 -8.48
N SER A 174 -5.92 -17.41 -7.73
CA SER A 174 -7.29 -17.64 -8.20
C SER A 174 -7.99 -16.31 -8.49
N PHE A 175 -8.94 -16.29 -9.45
CA PHE A 175 -9.76 -15.11 -9.71
C PHE A 175 -10.69 -14.83 -8.52
N LEU A 176 -10.98 -13.55 -8.25
CA LEU A 176 -12.05 -13.17 -7.34
C LEU A 176 -13.38 -13.61 -8.00
N ASN A 177 -14.20 -14.37 -7.26
CA ASN A 177 -15.56 -14.62 -7.71
C ASN A 177 -16.31 -13.29 -7.68
N THR A 178 -16.85 -12.93 -8.83
CA THR A 178 -17.73 -11.76 -9.02
C THR A 178 -19.12 -12.07 -8.49
#